data_35abc71ff070dfea27387fb89cd8a613
#
_entry.id   35abc71ff070dfea27387fb89cd8a613
#
_cell.length_a   1.000
_cell.length_b   1.000
_cell.length_c   1.000
_cell.angle_alpha   90.00
_cell.angle_beta   90.00
_cell.angle_gamma   90.00
#
_symmetry.space_group_name_H-M   'P 1'
#
loop_
_entity.id
_entity.type
_entity.pdbx_description
1 polymer ?
#
loop_
_entity_poly.entity_id
_entity_poly.type
_entity_poly.pdbx_seq_one_letter_code
_entity_poly.pdbx_strand_id
1 'polypeptide(L)'
;MSDDIATIGSKSVEKHSAVAPRVLAIANQKGGVGKTTTAINLGTALAATGEFVLIIDGDPQGNASTGLGIDRRNRRFSTYDVLVGEAAIRDAALPTAVPNLHLVPSTMDLYGLELEISQARDRAYRLRDALRHINEGDCAPYTYVLIDCPPALNLLTLNAMAAANAILVPLQCEFFALEGLSQLLKTVDQVKETLNPGLAIHGIVLTMFDARNNLSSQVVADVREFMGKKVYDTVIPRNVRVSEAPSYGKPVLVYDLKCPGSEAYLRLATEVIQREKELKSLEPGPTTP
;
A
#
# COMPACT_ATOMS: atom_id res chain seq x y z
N MET A 1 12.41 35.03 -56.88
CA MET A 1 12.39 35.42 -55.45
C MET A 1 11.77 34.23 -54.76
N SER A 2 12.61 33.47 -54.16
CA SER A 2 12.34 32.10 -53.67
C SER A 2 11.80 32.14 -52.26
N ASP A 3 10.71 31.46 -52.02
CA ASP A 3 10.12 31.23 -50.69
C ASP A 3 10.80 30.03 -50.01
N ASP A 4 11.63 30.31 -49.02
CA ASP A 4 12.14 29.30 -48.07
C ASP A 4 11.20 29.24 -46.84
N ILE A 5 10.29 28.29 -46.83
CA ILE A 5 9.52 27.93 -45.63
C ILE A 5 10.27 26.78 -44.94
N ALA A 6 10.95 27.13 -43.85
CA ALA A 6 11.65 26.20 -42.98
C ALA A 6 10.70 25.17 -42.36
N THR A 7 10.95 23.91 -42.62
CA THR A 7 10.32 22.73 -42.01
C THR A 7 10.74 22.70 -40.54
N ILE A 8 9.79 23.02 -39.65
CA ILE A 8 9.95 22.82 -38.20
C ILE A 8 9.81 21.33 -37.94
N GLY A 9 10.94 20.68 -37.66
CA GLY A 9 11.01 19.27 -37.31
C GLY A 9 10.17 18.97 -36.07
N SER A 10 9.22 18.09 -36.22
CA SER A 10 8.49 17.44 -35.14
C SER A 10 9.50 16.67 -34.27
N LYS A 11 9.83 17.21 -33.09
CA LYS A 11 10.48 16.42 -32.07
C LYS A 11 9.54 15.30 -31.68
N SER A 12 9.92 14.07 -32.03
CA SER A 12 9.32 12.86 -31.50
C SER A 12 9.41 12.91 -29.98
N VAL A 13 8.28 12.99 -29.31
CA VAL A 13 8.18 12.79 -27.86
C VAL A 13 8.61 11.35 -27.63
N GLU A 14 9.80 11.16 -27.10
CA GLU A 14 10.23 9.85 -26.61
C GLU A 14 9.17 9.38 -25.61
N LYS A 15 8.44 8.32 -25.95
CA LYS A 15 7.58 7.60 -25.01
C LYS A 15 8.50 7.06 -23.92
N HIS A 16 8.58 7.74 -22.81
CA HIS A 16 9.19 7.20 -21.62
C HIS A 16 8.42 5.91 -21.31
N SER A 17 9.11 4.79 -21.36
CA SER A 17 8.59 3.51 -20.88
C SER A 17 8.16 3.74 -19.42
N ALA A 18 6.85 3.74 -19.17
CA ALA A 18 6.33 4.03 -17.85
C ALA A 18 6.80 2.93 -16.89
N VAL A 19 7.67 3.29 -15.97
CA VAL A 19 8.15 2.37 -14.93
C VAL A 19 6.95 1.92 -14.11
N ALA A 20 6.79 0.59 -13.96
CA ALA A 20 5.73 0.04 -13.13
C ALA A 20 5.89 0.52 -11.68
N PRO A 21 4.78 0.84 -10.98
CA PRO A 21 4.85 1.26 -9.59
C PRO A 21 5.27 0.10 -8.69
N ARG A 22 5.85 0.43 -7.56
CA ARG A 22 6.05 -0.54 -6.48
C ARG A 22 4.73 -0.77 -5.75
N VAL A 23 4.20 -1.99 -5.82
CA VAL A 23 2.91 -2.37 -5.21
C VAL A 23 3.17 -3.10 -3.89
N LEU A 24 2.72 -2.52 -2.78
CA LEU A 24 2.85 -3.09 -1.43
C LEU A 24 1.46 -3.38 -0.85
N ALA A 25 1.18 -4.65 -0.51
CA ALA A 25 0.00 -4.99 0.27
C ALA A 25 0.28 -4.80 1.78
N ILE A 26 -0.56 -4.01 2.45
CA ILE A 26 -0.49 -3.81 3.91
C ILE A 26 -1.40 -4.87 4.54
N ALA A 27 -0.83 -6.00 4.95
CA ALA A 27 -1.62 -7.16 5.34
C ALA A 27 -1.22 -7.74 6.70
N ASN A 28 -2.24 -8.14 7.46
CA ASN A 28 -2.14 -8.97 8.65
C ASN A 28 -3.55 -9.53 8.94
N GLN A 29 -3.65 -10.82 9.30
CA GLN A 29 -4.92 -11.48 9.59
C GLN A 29 -5.58 -10.97 10.88
N LYS A 30 -4.79 -10.39 11.79
CA LYS A 30 -5.31 -9.83 13.04
C LYS A 30 -5.93 -8.46 12.82
N GLY A 31 -7.13 -8.26 13.38
CA GLY A 31 -7.78 -6.95 13.43
C GLY A 31 -7.06 -6.01 14.40
N GLY A 32 -7.14 -4.70 14.14
CA GLY A 32 -6.65 -3.68 15.06
C GLY A 32 -5.12 -3.50 15.16
N VAL A 33 -4.31 -4.18 14.36
CA VAL A 33 -2.83 -4.08 14.39
C VAL A 33 -2.27 -2.82 13.71
N GLY A 34 -3.12 -1.97 13.16
CA GLY A 34 -2.72 -0.72 12.51
C GLY A 34 -2.49 -0.81 11.00
N LYS A 35 -3.11 -1.76 10.27
CA LYS A 35 -3.03 -1.86 8.80
C LYS A 35 -3.42 -0.55 8.12
N THR A 36 -4.67 -0.14 8.27
CA THR A 36 -5.22 1.09 7.71
C THR A 36 -4.45 2.34 8.16
N THR A 37 -4.11 2.39 9.45
CA THR A 37 -3.28 3.47 10.00
C THR A 37 -1.93 3.55 9.32
N THR A 38 -1.30 2.40 9.05
CA THR A 38 -0.02 2.34 8.34
C THR A 38 -0.18 2.71 6.87
N ALA A 39 -1.22 2.23 6.18
CA ALA A 39 -1.48 2.59 4.78
C ALA A 39 -1.61 4.11 4.62
N ILE A 40 -2.44 4.76 5.44
CA ILE A 40 -2.66 6.20 5.42
C ILE A 40 -1.36 6.97 5.71
N ASN A 41 -0.69 6.66 6.80
CA ASN A 41 0.41 7.50 7.28
C ASN A 41 1.73 7.22 6.55
N LEU A 42 2.00 5.97 6.16
CA LEU A 42 3.13 5.64 5.28
C LEU A 42 2.92 6.26 3.89
N GLY A 43 1.70 6.15 3.32
CA GLY A 43 1.39 6.77 2.03
C GLY A 43 1.58 8.28 2.06
N THR A 44 1.13 8.94 3.15
CA THR A 44 1.36 10.38 3.37
C THR A 44 2.84 10.70 3.51
N ALA A 45 3.60 9.90 4.25
CA ALA A 45 5.04 10.12 4.44
C ALA A 45 5.83 9.92 3.14
N LEU A 46 5.50 8.92 2.33
CA LEU A 46 6.08 8.71 0.99
C LEU A 46 5.76 9.88 0.07
N ALA A 47 4.51 10.36 0.05
CA ALA A 47 4.12 11.53 -0.74
C ALA A 47 4.88 12.80 -0.31
N ALA A 48 5.13 12.97 0.99
CA ALA A 48 5.91 14.08 1.53
C ALA A 48 7.40 14.04 1.10
N THR A 49 7.95 12.89 0.71
CA THR A 49 9.29 12.76 0.14
C THR A 49 9.35 12.97 -1.38
N GLY A 50 8.21 13.30 -2.01
CA GLY A 50 8.11 13.56 -3.44
C GLY A 50 7.66 12.37 -4.29
N GLU A 51 7.36 11.23 -3.66
CA GLU A 51 6.80 10.08 -4.36
C GLU A 51 5.34 10.34 -4.77
N PHE A 52 4.90 9.78 -5.91
CA PHE A 52 3.51 9.86 -6.34
C PHE A 52 2.79 8.56 -5.93
N VAL A 53 1.91 8.65 -4.95
CA VAL A 53 1.39 7.50 -4.21
C VAL A 53 -0.09 7.30 -4.45
N LEU A 54 -0.49 6.04 -4.70
CA LEU A 54 -1.88 5.61 -4.69
C LEU A 54 -2.12 4.68 -3.50
N ILE A 55 -3.15 4.96 -2.72
CA ILE A 55 -3.71 3.99 -1.77
C ILE A 55 -4.94 3.36 -2.40
N ILE A 56 -5.07 2.03 -2.32
CA ILE A 56 -6.28 1.29 -2.68
C ILE A 56 -6.88 0.78 -1.38
N ASP A 57 -8.06 1.29 -1.02
CA ASP A 57 -8.81 0.84 0.15
C ASP A 57 -9.53 -0.47 -0.20
N GLY A 58 -8.98 -1.59 0.23
CA GLY A 58 -9.51 -2.94 -0.02
C GLY A 58 -10.39 -3.47 1.12
N ASP A 59 -10.61 -2.68 2.20
CA ASP A 59 -11.48 -3.08 3.29
C ASP A 59 -12.90 -2.53 3.06
N PRO A 60 -13.95 -3.40 3.03
CA PRO A 60 -15.34 -2.96 2.87
C PRO A 60 -15.79 -1.91 3.90
N GLN A 61 -15.13 -1.84 5.06
CA GLN A 61 -15.41 -0.81 6.07
C GLN A 61 -15.06 0.61 5.60
N GLY A 62 -14.15 0.76 4.62
CA GLY A 62 -13.76 2.04 4.05
C GLY A 62 -13.05 2.96 5.05
N ASN A 63 -12.26 2.37 5.95
CA ASN A 63 -11.56 3.12 7.00
C ASN A 63 -10.42 3.98 6.45
N ALA A 64 -9.69 3.54 5.42
CA ALA A 64 -8.68 4.35 4.76
C ALA A 64 -9.34 5.55 4.05
N SER A 65 -10.45 5.31 3.38
CA SER A 65 -11.24 6.35 2.70
C SER A 65 -11.72 7.42 3.70
N THR A 66 -12.28 7.01 4.81
CA THR A 66 -12.76 7.93 5.86
C THR A 66 -11.60 8.66 6.53
N GLY A 67 -10.50 7.95 6.82
CA GLY A 67 -9.33 8.52 7.48
C GLY A 67 -8.56 9.54 6.63
N LEU A 68 -8.74 9.52 5.30
CA LEU A 68 -8.22 10.51 4.36
C LEU A 68 -9.26 11.59 4.00
N GLY A 69 -10.41 11.61 4.67
CA GLY A 69 -11.43 12.65 4.50
C GLY A 69 -12.28 12.50 3.24
N ILE A 70 -12.29 11.34 2.59
CA ILE A 70 -13.13 11.11 1.42
C ILE A 70 -14.56 10.77 1.87
N ASP A 71 -15.47 11.74 1.71
CA ASP A 71 -16.90 11.58 2.03
C ASP A 71 -17.52 10.43 1.21
N ARG A 72 -18.40 9.64 1.84
CA ARG A 72 -19.11 8.53 1.18
C ARG A 72 -19.89 8.98 -0.06
N ARG A 73 -20.42 10.18 -0.05
CA ARG A 73 -21.17 10.77 -1.18
C ARG A 73 -20.31 11.07 -2.40
N ASN A 74 -19.00 11.20 -2.24
CA ASN A 74 -18.05 11.51 -3.30
C ASN A 74 -17.40 10.25 -3.91
N ARG A 75 -17.74 9.05 -3.41
CA ARG A 75 -17.22 7.77 -3.89
C ARG A 75 -18.04 7.27 -5.08
N ARG A 76 -17.93 7.95 -6.23
CA ARG A 76 -18.64 7.58 -7.46
C ARG A 76 -18.21 6.21 -7.97
N PHE A 77 -16.91 5.97 -8.02
CA PHE A 77 -16.29 4.69 -8.29
C PHE A 77 -15.47 4.28 -7.08
N SER A 78 -15.35 3.00 -6.85
CA SER A 78 -14.71 2.40 -5.69
C SER A 78 -13.83 1.21 -6.08
N THR A 79 -13.15 0.63 -5.13
CA THR A 79 -12.41 -0.62 -5.32
C THR A 79 -13.30 -1.75 -5.82
N TYR A 80 -14.60 -1.76 -5.46
CA TYR A 80 -15.57 -2.70 -5.99
C TYR A 80 -15.70 -2.57 -7.52
N ASP A 81 -15.97 -1.35 -8.03
CA ASP A 81 -16.14 -1.09 -9.47
C ASP A 81 -14.90 -1.46 -10.27
N VAL A 82 -13.71 -1.25 -9.69
CA VAL A 82 -12.45 -1.69 -10.28
C VAL A 82 -12.36 -3.22 -10.38
N LEU A 83 -12.74 -3.93 -9.32
CA LEU A 83 -12.64 -5.39 -9.25
C LEU A 83 -13.68 -6.11 -10.12
N VAL A 84 -14.86 -5.53 -10.34
CA VAL A 84 -15.86 -6.06 -11.28
C VAL A 84 -15.58 -5.64 -12.73
N GLY A 85 -14.68 -4.66 -12.94
CA GLY A 85 -14.27 -4.20 -14.27
C GLY A 85 -15.14 -3.07 -14.84
N GLU A 86 -15.91 -2.39 -13.99
CA GLU A 86 -16.78 -1.26 -14.36
C GLU A 86 -16.04 0.08 -14.40
N ALA A 87 -14.88 0.18 -13.73
CA ALA A 87 -14.07 1.38 -13.74
C ALA A 87 -12.56 1.05 -13.84
N ALA A 88 -11.81 1.89 -14.55
CA ALA A 88 -10.36 1.85 -14.46
C ALA A 88 -9.89 2.45 -13.13
N ILE A 89 -8.73 2.01 -12.62
CA ILE A 89 -8.17 2.52 -11.36
C ILE A 89 -8.03 4.05 -11.39
N ARG A 90 -7.59 4.63 -12.52
CA ARG A 90 -7.43 6.08 -12.63
C ARG A 90 -8.74 6.85 -12.56
N ASP A 91 -9.84 6.28 -13.04
CA ASP A 91 -11.17 6.89 -12.98
C ASP A 91 -11.75 6.81 -11.54
N ALA A 92 -11.37 5.78 -10.79
CA ALA A 92 -11.76 5.59 -9.40
C ALA A 92 -10.84 6.34 -8.40
N ALA A 93 -9.63 6.72 -8.83
CA ALA A 93 -8.65 7.38 -7.98
C ALA A 93 -9.05 8.84 -7.71
N LEU A 94 -9.23 9.18 -6.45
CA LEU A 94 -9.57 10.53 -5.98
C LEU A 94 -8.33 11.21 -5.38
N PRO A 95 -8.10 12.51 -5.67
CA PRO A 95 -7.08 13.26 -4.97
C PRO A 95 -7.45 13.42 -3.49
N THR A 96 -6.46 13.39 -2.63
CA THR A 96 -6.63 13.66 -1.20
C THR A 96 -6.21 15.10 -0.85
N ALA A 97 -6.37 15.49 0.41
CA ALA A 97 -5.83 16.76 0.90
C ALA A 97 -4.29 16.78 0.98
N VAL A 98 -3.63 15.65 0.78
CA VAL A 98 -2.17 15.52 0.75
C VAL A 98 -1.69 15.58 -0.71
N PRO A 99 -0.80 16.52 -1.08
CA PRO A 99 -0.23 16.55 -2.42
C PRO A 99 0.46 15.22 -2.78
N ASN A 100 0.35 14.78 -4.03
CA ASN A 100 0.92 13.54 -4.56
C ASN A 100 0.35 12.25 -3.93
N LEU A 101 -0.75 12.34 -3.19
CA LEU A 101 -1.44 11.17 -2.61
C LEU A 101 -2.86 11.09 -3.15
N HIS A 102 -3.13 9.99 -3.85
CA HIS A 102 -4.47 9.63 -4.32
C HIS A 102 -5.00 8.40 -3.58
N LEU A 103 -6.31 8.22 -3.63
CA LEU A 103 -7.00 7.08 -3.02
C LEU A 103 -8.06 6.52 -3.97
N VAL A 104 -8.07 5.21 -4.20
CA VAL A 104 -9.26 4.48 -4.68
C VAL A 104 -10.09 4.11 -3.45
N PRO A 105 -11.30 4.69 -3.28
CA PRO A 105 -12.09 4.48 -2.07
C PRO A 105 -12.78 3.12 -2.05
N SER A 106 -13.15 2.69 -0.87
CA SER A 106 -13.97 1.49 -0.64
C SER A 106 -15.42 1.82 -0.32
N THR A 107 -16.30 0.88 -0.67
CA THR A 107 -17.72 0.89 -0.29
C THR A 107 -18.12 -0.47 0.29
N MET A 108 -19.29 -0.51 0.92
CA MET A 108 -19.85 -1.75 1.48
C MET A 108 -20.16 -2.81 0.40
N ASP A 109 -20.22 -2.44 -0.88
CA ASP A 109 -20.48 -3.34 -2.00
C ASP A 109 -19.41 -4.43 -2.11
N LEU A 110 -18.17 -4.15 -1.65
CA LEU A 110 -17.10 -5.14 -1.55
C LEU A 110 -17.47 -6.39 -0.73
N TYR A 111 -18.46 -6.32 0.18
CA TYR A 111 -18.93 -7.53 0.88
C TYR A 111 -19.62 -8.52 -0.06
N GLY A 112 -20.28 -8.04 -1.10
CA GLY A 112 -20.96 -8.87 -2.09
C GLY A 112 -20.04 -9.48 -3.15
N LEU A 113 -18.86 -8.89 -3.33
CA LEU A 113 -17.95 -9.23 -4.42
C LEU A 113 -17.61 -10.72 -4.51
N GLU A 114 -17.34 -11.37 -3.38
CA GLU A 114 -16.94 -12.79 -3.36
C GLU A 114 -18.04 -13.71 -3.93
N LEU A 115 -19.30 -13.41 -3.65
CA LEU A 115 -20.43 -14.15 -4.22
C LEU A 115 -20.59 -13.86 -5.71
N GLU A 116 -20.46 -12.61 -6.10
CA GLU A 116 -20.69 -12.16 -7.47
C GLU A 116 -19.68 -12.75 -8.46
N ILE A 117 -18.38 -12.69 -8.12
CA ILE A 117 -17.31 -13.20 -8.99
C ILE A 117 -16.88 -14.64 -8.66
N SER A 118 -17.65 -15.37 -7.83
CA SER A 118 -17.28 -16.72 -7.32
C SER A 118 -16.94 -17.71 -8.44
N GLN A 119 -17.64 -17.61 -9.59
CA GLN A 119 -17.47 -18.49 -10.74
C GLN A 119 -16.41 -18.03 -11.74
N ALA A 120 -15.87 -16.81 -11.58
CA ALA A 120 -14.86 -16.28 -12.47
C ALA A 120 -13.50 -16.96 -12.23
N ARG A 121 -12.86 -17.46 -13.30
CA ARG A 121 -11.55 -18.12 -13.22
C ARG A 121 -10.44 -17.16 -12.80
N ASP A 122 -10.56 -15.90 -13.13
CA ASP A 122 -9.62 -14.81 -12.86
C ASP A 122 -9.92 -14.05 -11.57
N ARG A 123 -10.88 -14.51 -10.75
CA ARG A 123 -11.35 -13.83 -9.54
C ARG A 123 -10.25 -13.36 -8.57
N ALA A 124 -9.15 -14.09 -8.49
CA ALA A 124 -8.02 -13.73 -7.63
C ALA A 124 -7.05 -12.73 -8.28
N TYR A 125 -7.21 -12.43 -9.57
CA TYR A 125 -6.27 -11.62 -10.35
C TYR A 125 -6.85 -10.28 -10.82
N ARG A 126 -8.10 -9.95 -10.46
CA ARG A 126 -8.79 -8.74 -10.91
C ARG A 126 -8.02 -7.48 -10.61
N LEU A 127 -7.51 -7.34 -9.39
CA LEU A 127 -6.72 -6.16 -9.00
C LEU A 127 -5.36 -6.12 -9.73
N ARG A 128 -4.69 -7.27 -9.87
CA ARG A 128 -3.44 -7.35 -10.62
C ARG A 128 -3.62 -6.89 -12.07
N ASP A 129 -4.68 -7.36 -12.71
CA ASP A 129 -4.95 -7.05 -14.10
C ASP A 129 -5.36 -5.59 -14.28
N ALA A 130 -6.11 -5.00 -13.34
CA ALA A 130 -6.42 -3.58 -13.32
C ALA A 130 -5.18 -2.69 -13.13
N LEU A 131 -4.15 -3.15 -12.39
CA LEU A 131 -2.92 -2.41 -12.15
C LEU A 131 -1.94 -2.43 -13.33
N ARG A 132 -2.08 -3.35 -14.31
CA ARG A 132 -1.12 -3.48 -15.43
C ARG A 132 -0.91 -2.19 -16.22
N HIS A 133 -1.97 -1.41 -16.39
CA HIS A 133 -2.00 -0.23 -17.24
C HIS A 133 -2.06 1.09 -16.44
N ILE A 134 -1.80 1.02 -15.14
CA ILE A 134 -2.00 2.16 -14.24
C ILE A 134 -1.14 3.38 -14.59
N ASN A 135 0.06 3.16 -15.14
CA ASN A 135 0.99 4.23 -15.54
C ASN A 135 0.99 4.50 -17.04
N GLU A 136 0.04 3.98 -17.80
CA GLU A 136 -0.13 4.31 -19.21
C GLU A 136 -0.84 5.65 -19.38
N GLY A 137 -0.49 6.38 -20.48
CA GLY A 137 -1.05 7.68 -20.81
C GLY A 137 -0.21 8.86 -20.32
N ASP A 138 -0.77 10.07 -20.44
CA ASP A 138 -0.06 11.34 -20.22
C ASP A 138 -0.07 11.84 -18.75
N CYS A 139 -0.68 11.07 -17.84
CA CYS A 139 -0.71 11.43 -16.43
C CYS A 139 0.61 11.09 -15.73
N ALA A 140 0.92 11.83 -14.67
CA ALA A 140 2.07 11.50 -13.82
C ALA A 140 2.00 10.04 -13.33
N PRO A 141 3.09 9.25 -13.47
CA PRO A 141 3.09 7.86 -13.09
C PRO A 141 3.13 7.71 -11.57
N TYR A 142 2.33 6.78 -11.03
CA TYR A 142 2.48 6.39 -9.63
C TYR A 142 3.82 5.67 -9.42
N THR A 143 4.51 6.04 -8.35
CA THR A 143 5.76 5.37 -7.93
C THR A 143 5.49 4.27 -6.92
N TYR A 144 4.49 4.48 -6.06
CA TYR A 144 4.03 3.50 -5.08
C TYR A 144 2.52 3.28 -5.16
N VAL A 145 2.10 2.03 -5.00
CA VAL A 145 0.71 1.65 -4.74
C VAL A 145 0.68 0.90 -3.41
N LEU A 146 -0.09 1.39 -2.43
CA LEU A 146 -0.32 0.75 -1.14
C LEU A 146 -1.74 0.19 -1.12
N ILE A 147 -1.90 -1.11 -0.86
CA ILE A 147 -3.21 -1.76 -0.78
C ILE A 147 -3.52 -2.02 0.69
N ASP A 148 -4.52 -1.32 1.25
CA ASP A 148 -5.02 -1.57 2.61
C ASP A 148 -5.91 -2.82 2.60
N CYS A 149 -5.47 -3.89 3.28
CA CYS A 149 -6.17 -5.17 3.29
C CYS A 149 -7.12 -5.30 4.49
N PRO A 150 -8.29 -5.94 4.33
CA PRO A 150 -9.15 -6.31 5.44
C PRO A 150 -8.45 -7.30 6.40
N PRO A 151 -8.97 -7.48 7.63
CA PRO A 151 -8.37 -8.41 8.61
C PRO A 151 -8.63 -9.89 8.30
N ALA A 152 -9.35 -10.20 7.23
CA ALA A 152 -9.69 -11.56 6.85
C ALA A 152 -8.83 -12.04 5.68
N LEU A 153 -8.52 -13.35 5.66
CA LEU A 153 -7.95 -14.02 4.49
C LEU A 153 -9.08 -14.44 3.55
N ASN A 154 -9.63 -13.48 2.85
CA ASN A 154 -10.71 -13.65 1.88
C ASN A 154 -10.24 -13.30 0.47
N LEU A 155 -11.15 -13.31 -0.49
CA LEU A 155 -10.86 -13.01 -1.89
C LEU A 155 -10.25 -11.61 -2.10
N LEU A 156 -10.61 -10.62 -1.28
CA LEU A 156 -10.04 -9.26 -1.34
C LEU A 156 -8.55 -9.27 -0.98
N THR A 157 -8.20 -9.95 0.12
CA THR A 157 -6.79 -10.09 0.53
C THR A 157 -5.99 -10.91 -0.50
N LEU A 158 -6.59 -11.96 -1.09
CA LEU A 158 -5.94 -12.72 -2.16
C LEU A 158 -5.69 -11.88 -3.40
N ASN A 159 -6.64 -11.01 -3.81
CA ASN A 159 -6.45 -10.05 -4.90
C ASN A 159 -5.29 -9.08 -4.60
N ALA A 160 -5.22 -8.55 -3.38
CA ALA A 160 -4.14 -7.68 -2.96
C ALA A 160 -2.77 -8.38 -3.02
N MET A 161 -2.67 -9.61 -2.51
CA MET A 161 -1.43 -10.39 -2.52
C MET A 161 -1.03 -10.85 -3.93
N ALA A 162 -2.01 -11.19 -4.79
CA ALA A 162 -1.75 -11.56 -6.18
C ALA A 162 -1.26 -10.39 -7.02
N ALA A 163 -1.65 -9.16 -6.67
CA ALA A 163 -1.27 -7.92 -7.34
C ALA A 163 0.04 -7.31 -6.80
N ALA A 164 0.41 -7.62 -5.56
CA ALA A 164 1.53 -6.97 -4.89
C ALA A 164 2.90 -7.54 -5.31
N ASN A 165 3.91 -6.67 -5.33
CA ASN A 165 5.31 -7.10 -5.41
C ASN A 165 5.78 -7.63 -4.05
N ALA A 166 5.29 -7.04 -2.96
CA ALA A 166 5.65 -7.48 -1.62
C ALA A 166 4.57 -7.10 -0.58
N ILE A 167 4.68 -7.69 0.61
CA ILE A 167 3.81 -7.43 1.75
C ILE A 167 4.58 -6.64 2.81
N LEU A 168 4.01 -5.53 3.26
CA LEU A 168 4.42 -4.84 4.47
C LEU A 168 3.46 -5.28 5.60
N VAL A 169 4.02 -5.77 6.69
CA VAL A 169 3.28 -6.40 7.79
C VAL A 169 3.30 -5.50 9.03
N PRO A 170 2.22 -4.76 9.33
CA PRO A 170 2.07 -4.14 10.65
C PRO A 170 1.81 -5.22 11.70
N LEU A 171 2.62 -5.21 12.76
CA LEU A 171 2.56 -6.18 13.84
C LEU A 171 2.51 -5.46 15.20
N GLN A 172 1.41 -5.62 15.91
CA GLN A 172 1.26 -5.02 17.24
C GLN A 172 2.16 -5.71 18.26
N CYS A 173 2.83 -4.92 19.10
CA CYS A 173 3.72 -5.42 20.18
C CYS A 173 2.91 -5.99 21.34
N GLU A 174 2.38 -7.21 21.18
CA GLU A 174 1.55 -7.92 22.16
C GLU A 174 1.85 -9.42 22.17
N PHE A 175 1.36 -10.14 23.18
CA PHE A 175 1.71 -11.54 23.48
C PHE A 175 1.55 -12.51 22.30
N PHE A 176 0.49 -12.40 21.51
CA PHE A 176 0.24 -13.29 20.38
C PHE A 176 0.85 -12.84 19.04
N ALA A 177 1.81 -11.91 19.08
CA ALA A 177 2.39 -11.35 17.85
C ALA A 177 3.06 -12.42 16.97
N LEU A 178 3.91 -13.27 17.55
CA LEU A 178 4.63 -14.34 16.81
C LEU A 178 3.71 -15.42 16.25
N GLU A 179 2.65 -15.78 16.97
CA GLU A 179 1.66 -16.76 16.48
C GLU A 179 0.94 -16.23 15.25
N GLY A 180 0.41 -15.00 15.32
CA GLY A 180 -0.25 -14.36 14.18
C GLY A 180 0.69 -14.16 13.00
N LEU A 181 1.95 -13.82 13.25
CA LEU A 181 2.97 -13.71 12.21
C LEU A 181 3.23 -15.06 11.53
N SER A 182 3.36 -16.15 12.30
CA SER A 182 3.58 -17.48 11.75
C SER A 182 2.42 -17.95 10.86
N GLN A 183 1.18 -17.63 11.23
CA GLN A 183 0.00 -17.91 10.39
C GLN A 183 0.03 -17.11 9.08
N LEU A 184 0.38 -15.82 9.15
CA LEU A 184 0.52 -14.99 7.95
C LEU A 184 1.60 -15.52 7.01
N LEU A 185 2.76 -15.93 7.53
CA LEU A 185 3.86 -16.47 6.71
C LEU A 185 3.43 -17.72 5.94
N LYS A 186 2.70 -18.65 6.57
CA LYS A 186 2.13 -19.83 5.88
C LYS A 186 1.20 -19.43 4.74
N THR A 187 0.36 -18.41 4.97
CA THR A 187 -0.51 -17.88 3.93
C THR A 187 0.28 -17.27 2.77
N VAL A 188 1.32 -16.51 3.07
CA VAL A 188 2.20 -15.94 2.04
C VAL A 188 2.84 -17.04 1.20
N ASP A 189 3.33 -18.11 1.83
CA ASP A 189 3.93 -19.24 1.11
C ASP A 189 2.89 -19.93 0.20
N GLN A 190 1.66 -20.14 0.65
CA GLN A 190 0.57 -20.67 -0.18
C GLN A 190 0.26 -19.76 -1.39
N VAL A 191 0.20 -18.44 -1.18
CA VAL A 191 -0.01 -17.48 -2.28
C VAL A 191 1.15 -17.50 -3.26
N LYS A 192 2.39 -17.62 -2.79
CA LYS A 192 3.57 -17.77 -3.66
C LYS A 192 3.51 -19.02 -4.52
N GLU A 193 3.08 -20.12 -3.96
CA GLU A 193 2.98 -21.41 -4.68
C GLU A 193 1.87 -21.41 -5.73
N THR A 194 0.76 -20.68 -5.48
CA THR A 194 -0.46 -20.83 -6.28
C THR A 194 -0.82 -19.62 -7.14
N LEU A 195 -0.55 -18.39 -6.66
CA LEU A 195 -1.04 -17.16 -7.28
C LEU A 195 0.06 -16.19 -7.73
N ASN A 196 1.10 -16.00 -6.91
CA ASN A 196 2.12 -14.98 -7.16
C ASN A 196 3.50 -15.45 -6.70
N PRO A 197 4.26 -16.18 -7.53
CA PRO A 197 5.60 -16.69 -7.18
C PRO A 197 6.60 -15.59 -6.79
N GLY A 198 6.40 -14.37 -7.28
CA GLY A 198 7.28 -13.22 -6.98
C GLY A 198 6.97 -12.53 -5.66
N LEU A 199 5.89 -12.91 -4.97
CA LEU A 199 5.49 -12.26 -3.72
C LEU A 199 6.58 -12.42 -2.64
N ALA A 200 6.95 -11.34 -1.99
CA ALA A 200 7.92 -11.34 -0.91
C ALA A 200 7.41 -10.60 0.34
N ILE A 201 8.02 -10.84 1.48
CA ILE A 201 7.85 -9.95 2.65
C ILE A 201 8.82 -8.79 2.50
N HIS A 202 8.28 -7.59 2.29
CA HIS A 202 9.08 -6.35 2.25
C HIS A 202 9.65 -6.03 3.62
N GLY A 203 8.80 -6.10 4.64
CA GLY A 203 9.20 -5.86 6.00
C GLY A 203 8.06 -5.95 7.00
N ILE A 204 8.46 -6.07 8.29
CA ILE A 204 7.56 -6.09 9.43
C ILE A 204 7.75 -4.79 10.19
N VAL A 205 6.71 -3.98 10.34
CA VAL A 205 6.72 -2.78 11.17
C VAL A 205 6.01 -3.06 12.49
N LEU A 206 6.75 -2.89 13.57
CA LEU A 206 6.24 -3.05 14.93
C LEU A 206 5.40 -1.82 15.30
N THR A 207 4.16 -2.05 15.73
CA THR A 207 3.18 -0.99 15.97
C THR A 207 2.71 -0.97 17.41
N MET A 208 2.16 0.18 17.82
CA MET A 208 1.58 0.39 19.16
C MET A 208 2.57 0.06 20.29
N PHE A 209 3.85 0.30 20.05
CA PHE A 209 4.90 0.08 21.04
C PHE A 209 4.70 1.02 22.23
N ASP A 210 4.70 0.48 23.43
CA ASP A 210 4.67 1.25 24.68
C ASP A 210 5.93 0.94 25.49
N ALA A 211 6.85 1.90 25.55
CA ALA A 211 8.13 1.75 26.27
C ALA A 211 7.97 1.53 27.78
N ARG A 212 6.79 1.83 28.33
CA ARG A 212 6.48 1.59 29.76
C ARG A 212 6.06 0.14 30.02
N ASN A 213 5.82 -0.64 28.97
CA ASN A 213 5.38 -2.02 29.06
C ASN A 213 6.52 -2.98 28.68
N ASN A 214 7.04 -3.71 29.65
CA ASN A 214 8.12 -4.67 29.46
C ASN A 214 7.77 -5.75 28.40
N LEU A 215 6.49 -6.16 28.32
CA LEU A 215 6.05 -7.10 27.30
C LEU A 215 6.26 -6.55 25.89
N SER A 216 6.00 -5.25 25.64
CA SER A 216 6.26 -4.65 24.33
C SER A 216 7.73 -4.77 23.93
N SER A 217 8.64 -4.52 24.86
CA SER A 217 10.10 -4.63 24.64
C SER A 217 10.52 -6.08 24.38
N GLN A 218 9.95 -7.04 25.12
CA GLN A 218 10.21 -8.46 24.91
C GLN A 218 9.74 -8.92 23.52
N VAL A 219 8.51 -8.56 23.12
CA VAL A 219 7.97 -8.88 21.78
C VAL A 219 8.84 -8.30 20.67
N VAL A 220 9.34 -7.06 20.82
CA VAL A 220 10.28 -6.45 19.86
C VAL A 220 11.54 -7.29 19.72
N ALA A 221 12.12 -7.75 20.83
CA ALA A 221 13.33 -8.58 20.81
C ALA A 221 13.06 -9.93 20.13
N ASP A 222 11.99 -10.61 20.53
CA ASP A 222 11.62 -11.94 20.01
C ASP A 222 11.33 -11.90 18.49
N VAL A 223 10.60 -10.87 18.02
CA VAL A 223 10.30 -10.71 16.60
C VAL A 223 11.56 -10.40 15.80
N ARG A 224 12.46 -9.57 16.33
CA ARG A 224 13.75 -9.27 15.68
C ARG A 224 14.66 -10.49 15.63
N GLU A 225 14.69 -11.29 16.68
CA GLU A 225 15.43 -12.56 16.69
C GLU A 225 14.90 -13.53 15.64
N PHE A 226 13.56 -13.68 15.54
CA PHE A 226 12.91 -14.62 14.62
C PHE A 226 13.00 -14.20 13.16
N MET A 227 12.81 -12.89 12.84
CA MET A 227 12.67 -12.38 11.47
C MET A 227 13.91 -11.63 10.97
N GLY A 228 14.85 -11.31 11.84
CA GLY A 228 16.12 -10.67 11.51
C GLY A 228 15.92 -9.36 10.73
N LYS A 229 16.64 -9.23 9.60
CA LYS A 229 16.63 -8.04 8.75
C LYS A 229 15.26 -7.72 8.11
N LYS A 230 14.28 -8.62 8.18
CA LYS A 230 12.93 -8.34 7.69
C LYS A 230 12.15 -7.40 8.61
N VAL A 231 12.57 -7.22 9.88
CA VAL A 231 11.95 -6.25 10.77
C VAL A 231 12.53 -4.87 10.48
N TYR A 232 11.66 -3.86 10.35
CA TYR A 232 12.13 -2.48 10.25
C TYR A 232 12.77 -2.03 11.58
N ASP A 233 13.79 -1.18 11.48
CA ASP A 233 14.40 -0.56 12.67
C ASP A 233 13.42 0.40 13.33
N THR A 234 12.61 1.07 12.49
CA THR A 234 11.55 1.96 12.93
C THR A 234 10.43 1.19 13.62
N VAL A 235 10.07 1.65 14.81
CA VAL A 235 8.92 1.18 15.60
C VAL A 235 7.91 2.30 15.72
N ILE A 236 6.62 2.00 15.49
CA ILE A 236 5.53 2.97 15.63
C ILE A 236 5.03 2.97 17.07
N PRO A 237 5.18 4.08 17.82
CA PRO A 237 4.77 4.13 19.20
C PRO A 237 3.23 4.18 19.33
N ARG A 238 2.73 3.71 20.46
CA ARG A 238 1.36 3.99 20.87
C ARG A 238 1.22 5.51 21.09
N ASN A 239 0.37 6.16 20.29
CA ASN A 239 0.24 7.61 20.29
C ASN A 239 -1.22 8.03 20.08
N VAL A 240 -1.74 8.88 20.96
CA VAL A 240 -3.14 9.35 20.93
C VAL A 240 -3.42 10.12 19.64
N ARG A 241 -2.48 10.94 19.15
CA ARG A 241 -2.63 11.73 17.91
C ARG A 241 -2.83 10.85 16.68
N VAL A 242 -2.14 9.70 16.62
CA VAL A 242 -2.34 8.71 15.54
C VAL A 242 -3.76 8.14 15.57
N SER A 243 -4.33 7.94 16.76
CA SER A 243 -5.69 7.39 16.90
C SER A 243 -6.78 8.45 16.68
N GLU A 244 -6.51 9.72 16.98
CA GLU A 244 -7.47 10.83 16.83
C GLU A 244 -7.57 11.32 15.38
N ALA A 245 -6.45 11.40 14.68
CA ALA A 245 -6.33 12.01 13.34
C ALA A 245 -7.39 11.50 12.35
N PRO A 246 -7.71 10.19 12.24
CA PRO A 246 -8.72 9.68 11.33
C PRO A 246 -10.13 10.22 11.59
N SER A 247 -10.49 10.57 12.85
CA SER A 247 -11.80 11.18 13.16
C SER A 247 -11.97 12.59 12.61
N TYR A 248 -10.86 13.22 12.23
CA TYR A 248 -10.82 14.52 11.54
C TYR A 248 -10.61 14.37 10.02
N GLY A 249 -10.61 13.13 9.49
CA GLY A 249 -10.33 12.86 8.07
C GLY A 249 -8.92 13.26 7.64
N LYS A 250 -7.94 13.20 8.53
CA LYS A 250 -6.57 13.65 8.30
C LYS A 250 -5.54 12.58 8.67
N PRO A 251 -4.49 12.38 7.86
CA PRO A 251 -3.32 11.63 8.31
C PRO A 251 -2.67 12.31 9.52
N VAL A 252 -1.96 11.55 10.35
CA VAL A 252 -1.32 12.12 11.55
C VAL A 252 -0.28 13.19 11.21
N LEU A 253 0.42 13.06 10.09
CA LEU A 253 1.41 14.03 9.63
C LEU A 253 0.80 15.42 9.33
N VAL A 254 -0.47 15.43 8.91
CA VAL A 254 -1.23 16.68 8.67
C VAL A 254 -1.90 17.17 9.95
N TYR A 255 -2.31 16.23 10.83
CA TYR A 255 -2.99 16.53 12.07
C TYR A 255 -2.04 17.11 13.14
N ASP A 256 -0.88 16.45 13.34
CA ASP A 256 0.16 16.87 14.30
C ASP A 256 1.53 16.36 13.82
N LEU A 257 2.23 17.19 13.04
CA LEU A 257 3.54 16.84 12.45
C LEU A 257 4.62 16.54 13.51
N LYS A 258 4.53 17.17 14.69
CA LYS A 258 5.57 17.08 15.71
C LYS A 258 5.35 15.94 16.70
N CYS A 259 4.27 15.18 16.57
CA CYS A 259 4.04 14.07 17.49
C CYS A 259 4.96 12.88 17.16
N PRO A 260 5.31 12.04 18.16
CA PRO A 260 6.18 10.88 17.96
C PRO A 260 5.67 9.90 16.88
N GLY A 261 4.35 9.83 16.67
CA GLY A 261 3.75 9.02 15.62
C GLY A 261 4.11 9.51 14.22
N SER A 262 4.02 10.82 13.96
CA SER A 262 4.38 11.44 12.69
C SER A 262 5.86 11.23 12.37
N GLU A 263 6.73 11.49 13.33
CA GLU A 263 8.17 11.26 13.18
C GLU A 263 8.49 9.79 12.87
N ALA A 264 7.79 8.86 13.52
CA ALA A 264 7.98 7.44 13.27
C ALA A 264 7.57 7.04 11.84
N TYR A 265 6.45 7.54 11.32
CA TYR A 265 6.04 7.25 9.94
C TYR A 265 6.96 7.89 8.89
N LEU A 266 7.53 9.09 9.16
CA LEU A 266 8.55 9.68 8.28
C LEU A 266 9.83 8.83 8.25
N ARG A 267 10.29 8.33 9.40
CA ARG A 267 11.42 7.40 9.48
C ARG A 267 11.12 6.09 8.73
N LEU A 268 9.90 5.53 8.91
CA LEU A 268 9.50 4.32 8.21
C LEU A 268 9.51 4.51 6.68
N ALA A 269 9.01 5.64 6.18
CA ALA A 269 9.05 5.95 4.75
C ALA A 269 10.48 6.01 4.21
N THR A 270 11.39 6.66 4.95
CA THR A 270 12.82 6.70 4.59
C THR A 270 13.41 5.30 4.52
N GLU A 271 13.10 4.43 5.50
CA GLU A 271 13.58 3.06 5.57
C GLU A 271 12.99 2.19 4.44
N VAL A 272 11.71 2.38 4.09
CA VAL A 272 11.08 1.72 2.93
C VAL A 272 11.80 2.10 1.63
N ILE A 273 12.03 3.39 1.39
CA ILE A 273 12.72 3.88 0.19
C ILE A 273 14.15 3.33 0.12
N GLN A 274 14.87 3.33 1.24
CA GLN A 274 16.23 2.82 1.29
C GLN A 274 16.28 1.32 0.97
N ARG A 275 15.37 0.54 1.55
CA ARG A 275 15.26 -0.91 1.30
C ARG A 275 14.93 -1.22 -0.16
N GLU A 276 14.07 -0.42 -0.80
CA GLU A 276 13.79 -0.56 -2.23
C GLU A 276 15.00 -0.26 -3.11
N LYS A 277 15.82 0.73 -2.75
CA LYS A 277 17.08 1.00 -3.47
C LYS A 277 18.06 -0.17 -3.35
N GLU A 278 18.17 -0.77 -2.18
CA GLU A 278 19.01 -1.94 -1.95
C GLU A 278 18.53 -3.15 -2.76
N LEU A 279 17.22 -3.42 -2.78
CA LEU A 279 16.64 -4.50 -3.56
C LEU A 279 16.91 -4.32 -5.06
N LYS A 280 16.70 -3.12 -5.61
CA LYS A 280 17.00 -2.82 -7.01
C LYS A 280 18.49 -2.95 -7.37
N SER A 281 19.39 -2.67 -6.42
CA SER A 281 20.84 -2.83 -6.64
C SER A 281 21.29 -4.28 -6.70
N LEU A 282 20.49 -5.20 -6.16
CA LEU A 282 20.77 -6.65 -6.17
C LEU A 282 20.16 -7.37 -7.38
N GLU A 283 19.24 -6.72 -8.12
CA GLU A 283 18.73 -7.28 -9.38
C GLU A 283 19.84 -7.22 -10.46
N PRO A 284 20.17 -8.34 -11.14
CA PRO A 284 21.11 -8.29 -12.25
C PRO A 284 20.53 -7.37 -13.32
N GLY A 285 21.32 -6.37 -13.73
CA GLY A 285 20.95 -5.47 -14.81
C GLY A 285 20.50 -6.22 -16.06
N PRO A 286 19.70 -5.61 -16.96
CA PRO A 286 19.23 -6.27 -18.16
C PRO A 286 20.45 -6.81 -18.92
N THR A 287 20.52 -8.13 -19.05
CA THR A 287 21.47 -8.77 -19.96
C THR A 287 21.15 -8.27 -21.36
N THR A 288 21.94 -7.32 -21.84
CA THR A 288 21.95 -6.91 -23.26
C THR A 288 22.22 -8.15 -24.11
N PRO A 289 21.39 -8.44 -25.12
CA PRO A 289 21.60 -9.53 -26.06
C PRO A 289 22.81 -9.32 -26.94
#